data_5274e183f7f8e408484731c5f5f9d024
#
_entry.id   5274e183f7f8e408484731c5f5f9d024
#
_cell.length_a   1.000
_cell.length_b   1.000
_cell.length_c   1.000
_cell.angle_alpha   90.00
_cell.angle_beta   90.00
_cell.angle_gamma   90.00
#
_symmetry.space_group_name_H-M   'P 1'
#
loop_
_entity.id
_entity.type
_entity.pdbx_description
1 polymer ?
#
loop_
_entity_poly.entity_id
_entity_poly.type
_entity_poly.pdbx_seq_one_letter_code
_entity_poly.pdbx_strand_id
1 'polypeptide(L)'
;MAKQLSVEQQLADAMIFINEQLLEVLLNNLISNATKHNINDGKIKITLSEKLLAIANTSHTAALNQQTLFQRFAKESNGNENNGLGLSIIKQICDTSGFVVQYEFTNEMNVFMVRWK
;
A
#
# COMPACT_ATOMS: atom_id res chain seq x y z
N MET A 1 -7.90 -20.14 -3.94
CA MET A 1 -6.69 -20.68 -3.33
C MET A 1 -5.85 -19.57 -2.74
N ALA A 2 -5.42 -19.72 -1.53
CA ALA A 2 -4.60 -18.72 -0.86
C ALA A 2 -3.17 -18.77 -1.40
N LYS A 3 -2.57 -17.60 -1.53
CA LYS A 3 -1.17 -17.50 -1.90
C LYS A 3 -0.29 -17.84 -0.70
N GLN A 4 0.83 -18.46 -0.95
CA GLN A 4 1.83 -18.66 0.07
C GLN A 4 2.81 -17.51 0.02
N LEU A 5 2.82 -16.70 1.06
CA LEU A 5 3.62 -15.48 1.08
C LEU A 5 4.53 -15.47 2.30
N SER A 6 5.73 -14.97 2.11
CA SER A 6 6.64 -14.70 3.21
C SER A 6 6.45 -13.26 3.65
N VAL A 7 6.42 -13.03 4.95
CA VAL A 7 6.28 -11.68 5.49
C VAL A 7 7.51 -11.35 6.31
N GLU A 8 8.17 -10.27 5.94
CA GLU A 8 9.29 -9.72 6.71
C GLU A 8 8.83 -8.43 7.36
N GLN A 9 9.22 -8.22 8.60
CA GLN A 9 8.85 -7.02 9.34
C GLN A 9 10.07 -6.42 9.98
N GLN A 10 10.16 -5.11 9.89
CA GLN A 10 11.21 -4.36 10.57
C GLN A 10 10.54 -3.14 11.18
N LEU A 11 10.22 -3.24 12.48
CA LEU A 11 9.37 -2.26 13.13
C LEU A 11 10.16 -1.50 14.19
N ALA A 12 10.16 -0.19 14.09
CA ALA A 12 10.70 0.70 15.12
C ALA A 12 9.54 1.42 15.79
N ASP A 13 9.82 2.03 16.93
CA ASP A 13 8.81 2.83 17.60
C ASP A 13 8.44 4.02 16.74
N ALA A 14 7.14 4.30 16.68
CA ALA A 14 6.64 5.41 15.90
C ALA A 14 5.44 6.00 16.61
N MET A 15 5.22 7.29 16.43
CA MET A 15 4.06 7.96 16.96
C MET A 15 3.34 8.67 15.82
N ILE A 16 2.02 8.50 15.76
CA ILE A 16 1.22 9.03 14.68
C ILE A 16 -0.07 9.59 15.25
N PHE A 17 -0.47 10.75 14.75
CA PHE A 17 -1.75 11.36 15.14
C PHE A 17 -2.75 11.14 14.03
N ILE A 18 -3.70 10.26 14.26
CA ILE A 18 -4.71 9.91 13.28
C ILE A 18 -5.90 9.31 14.02
N ASN A 19 -7.09 9.47 13.45
CA ASN A 19 -8.26 8.79 13.95
C ASN A 19 -8.04 7.28 13.87
N GLU A 20 -8.36 6.57 14.94
CA GLU A 20 -8.10 5.14 15.04
C GLU A 20 -8.80 4.35 13.94
N GLN A 21 -10.04 4.71 13.63
CA GLN A 21 -10.78 4.01 12.59
C GLN A 21 -10.19 4.25 11.21
N LEU A 22 -9.72 5.46 10.95
CA LEU A 22 -9.05 5.75 9.69
C LEU A 22 -7.74 4.99 9.57
N LEU A 23 -7.00 4.88 10.65
CA LEU A 23 -5.76 4.11 10.63
C LEU A 23 -6.03 2.65 10.30
N GLU A 24 -7.07 2.07 10.89
CA GLU A 24 -7.42 0.69 10.63
C GLU A 24 -7.76 0.48 9.15
N VAL A 25 -8.56 1.38 8.59
CA VAL A 25 -8.90 1.29 7.16
C VAL A 25 -7.67 1.43 6.29
N LEU A 26 -6.79 2.37 6.63
CA LEU A 26 -5.55 2.58 5.87
C LEU A 26 -4.68 1.33 5.87
N LEU A 27 -4.43 0.76 7.03
CA LEU A 27 -3.58 -0.42 7.14
C LEU A 27 -4.20 -1.62 6.43
N ASN A 28 -5.50 -1.82 6.59
CA ASN A 28 -6.18 -2.93 5.93
C ASN A 28 -6.08 -2.82 4.41
N ASN A 29 -6.20 -1.60 3.88
CA ASN A 29 -6.10 -1.41 2.44
C ASN A 29 -4.68 -1.61 1.94
N LEU A 30 -3.69 -1.14 2.68
CA LEU A 30 -2.29 -1.34 2.29
C LEU A 30 -1.92 -2.82 2.27
N ILE A 31 -2.30 -3.55 3.31
CA ILE A 31 -1.98 -4.98 3.42
C ILE A 31 -2.75 -5.78 2.40
N SER A 32 -4.03 -5.49 2.23
CA SER A 32 -4.86 -6.15 1.23
C SER A 32 -4.30 -5.96 -0.17
N ASN A 33 -3.86 -4.73 -0.47
CA ASN A 33 -3.27 -4.43 -1.75
C ASN A 33 -1.98 -5.23 -1.97
N ALA A 34 -1.13 -5.32 -0.95
CA ALA A 34 0.12 -6.07 -1.05
C ALA A 34 -0.13 -7.56 -1.25
N THR A 35 -1.22 -8.08 -0.68
CA THR A 35 -1.58 -9.49 -0.83
C THR A 35 -2.16 -9.75 -2.21
N LYS A 36 -3.10 -8.91 -2.65
CA LYS A 36 -3.81 -9.13 -3.92
C LYS A 36 -2.90 -9.01 -5.12
N HIS A 37 -1.94 -8.11 -5.08
CA HIS A 37 -1.05 -7.86 -6.19
C HIS A 37 0.26 -8.62 -6.10
N ASN A 38 0.33 -9.56 -5.19
CA ASN A 38 1.52 -10.39 -5.03
C ASN A 38 1.45 -11.60 -5.94
N ILE A 39 2.60 -12.24 -6.13
CA ILE A 39 2.70 -13.50 -6.85
C ILE A 39 2.64 -14.64 -5.84
N ASN A 40 2.41 -15.86 -6.34
CA ASN A 40 2.49 -17.04 -5.51
C ASN A 40 3.94 -17.22 -5.06
N ASP A 41 4.14 -17.57 -3.79
CA ASP A 41 5.47 -17.68 -3.17
C ASP A 41 6.22 -16.34 -3.15
N GLY A 42 5.48 -15.24 -3.23
CA GLY A 42 6.07 -13.92 -3.15
C GLY A 42 6.34 -13.47 -1.73
N LYS A 43 6.72 -12.22 -1.60
CA LYS A 43 7.14 -11.66 -0.33
C LYS A 43 6.40 -10.35 -0.05
N ILE A 44 6.10 -10.11 1.21
CA ILE A 44 5.63 -8.82 1.68
C ILE A 44 6.65 -8.33 2.70
N LYS A 45 7.09 -7.09 2.54
CA LYS A 45 8.05 -6.49 3.46
C LYS A 45 7.42 -5.25 4.07
N ILE A 46 7.35 -5.22 5.39
CA ILE A 46 6.77 -4.11 6.13
C ILE A 46 7.87 -3.44 6.93
N THR A 47 8.06 -2.15 6.72
CA THR A 47 9.07 -1.38 7.43
C THR A 47 8.38 -0.19 8.09
N LEU A 48 8.59 -0.05 9.39
CA LEU A 48 8.08 1.10 10.13
C LEU A 48 9.26 1.78 10.81
N SER A 49 9.45 3.05 10.51
CA SER A 49 10.43 3.88 11.19
C SER A 49 9.69 5.05 11.81
N GLU A 50 10.42 5.99 12.40
CA GLU A 50 9.82 7.00 13.24
C GLU A 50 8.65 7.75 12.57
N LYS A 51 8.76 8.05 11.29
CA LYS A 51 7.72 8.82 10.59
C LYS A 51 7.43 8.27 9.22
N LEU A 52 7.69 6.98 9.01
CA LEU A 52 7.52 6.36 7.70
C LEU A 52 7.05 4.94 7.85
N LEU A 53 6.01 4.60 7.10
CA LEU A 53 5.56 3.22 6.93
C LEU A 53 5.74 2.85 5.47
N ALA A 54 6.45 1.76 5.20
CA ALA A 54 6.62 1.26 3.85
C ALA A 54 6.13 -0.18 3.78
N ILE A 55 5.33 -0.47 2.77
CA ILE A 55 4.85 -1.83 2.52
C ILE A 55 5.19 -2.18 1.08
N ALA A 56 5.96 -3.22 0.92
CA ALA A 56 6.42 -3.68 -0.39
C ALA A 56 5.89 -5.08 -0.66
N ASN A 57 5.59 -5.34 -1.92
CA ASN A 57 5.19 -6.69 -2.34
C ASN A 57 5.87 -7.04 -3.65
N THR A 58 6.23 -8.32 -3.79
CA THR A 58 6.83 -8.82 -5.00
C THR A 58 5.87 -8.69 -6.18
N SER A 59 6.39 -8.31 -7.33
CA SER A 59 5.60 -8.19 -8.55
C SER A 59 6.49 -8.47 -9.75
N HIS A 60 5.98 -9.25 -10.69
CA HIS A 60 6.68 -9.48 -11.96
C HIS A 60 6.14 -8.60 -13.07
N THR A 61 5.15 -7.78 -12.78
CA THR A 61 4.59 -6.90 -13.79
C THR A 61 5.35 -5.58 -13.81
N ALA A 62 5.11 -4.80 -14.85
CA ALA A 62 5.69 -3.47 -14.93
C ALA A 62 5.13 -2.56 -13.84
N ALA A 63 5.84 -1.48 -13.59
CA ALA A 63 5.40 -0.48 -12.62
C ALA A 63 4.01 0.02 -12.94
N LEU A 64 3.24 0.33 -11.90
CA LEU A 64 1.91 0.88 -12.05
C LEU A 64 1.99 2.32 -12.53
N ASN A 65 0.94 2.77 -13.21
CA ASN A 65 0.89 4.14 -13.71
C ASN A 65 0.61 5.10 -12.54
N GLN A 66 1.62 5.89 -12.19
CA GLN A 66 1.51 6.79 -11.05
C GLN A 66 0.49 7.90 -11.26
N GLN A 67 0.25 8.30 -12.50
CA GLN A 67 -0.70 9.37 -12.77
C GLN A 67 -2.13 9.01 -12.41
N THR A 68 -2.47 7.74 -12.57
CA THR A 68 -3.84 7.29 -12.31
C THR A 68 -3.95 6.40 -11.07
N LEU A 69 -2.84 6.05 -10.47
CA LEU A 69 -2.78 5.04 -9.42
C LEU A 69 -3.71 5.33 -8.25
N PHE A 70 -3.74 6.58 -7.79
CA PHE A 70 -4.50 6.97 -6.62
C PHE A 70 -5.80 7.70 -6.95
N GLN A 71 -6.16 7.78 -8.22
CA GLN A 71 -7.39 8.46 -8.60
C GLN A 71 -8.60 7.63 -8.22
N ARG A 72 -9.64 8.32 -7.74
CA ARG A 72 -10.89 7.67 -7.45
C ARG A 72 -11.47 7.12 -8.74
N PHE A 73 -11.92 5.89 -8.70
CA PHE A 73 -12.46 5.18 -9.87
C PHE A 73 -11.43 4.91 -10.96
N ALA A 74 -10.16 5.10 -10.68
CA ALA A 74 -9.09 4.73 -11.61
C ALA A 74 -8.87 3.23 -11.52
N LYS A 75 -9.75 2.48 -12.11
CA LYS A 75 -9.70 1.03 -12.07
C LYS A 75 -9.48 0.48 -13.46
N GLU A 76 -9.07 -0.74 -13.52
CA GLU A 76 -8.84 -1.38 -14.78
C GLU A 76 -10.14 -1.59 -15.53
N SER A 77 -10.03 -1.60 -16.85
CA SER A 77 -11.18 -1.78 -17.70
C SER A 77 -11.84 -3.14 -17.51
N ASN A 78 -11.17 -4.06 -16.88
CA ASN A 78 -11.74 -5.38 -16.61
C ASN A 78 -12.76 -5.37 -15.49
N GLY A 79 -13.01 -4.22 -14.88
CA GLY A 79 -14.02 -4.11 -13.85
C GLY A 79 -13.59 -4.54 -12.47
N ASN A 80 -12.31 -4.65 -12.24
CA ASN A 80 -11.80 -5.01 -10.92
C ASN A 80 -11.81 -3.77 -10.02
N GLU A 81 -12.97 -3.43 -9.53
CA GLU A 81 -13.16 -2.18 -8.79
C GLU A 81 -12.39 -2.13 -7.50
N ASN A 82 -12.15 -3.27 -6.87
CA ASN A 82 -11.55 -3.28 -5.55
C ASN A 82 -10.18 -2.64 -5.53
N ASN A 83 -9.40 -2.86 -6.58
CA ASN A 83 -8.04 -2.33 -6.62
C ASN A 83 -8.03 -0.81 -6.72
N GLY A 84 -8.82 -0.26 -7.63
CA GLY A 84 -8.87 1.18 -7.80
C GLY A 84 -9.42 1.88 -6.57
N LEU A 85 -10.47 1.30 -5.98
CA LEU A 85 -11.07 1.90 -4.79
C LEU A 85 -10.16 1.83 -3.59
N GLY A 86 -9.45 0.71 -3.41
CA GLY A 86 -8.54 0.57 -2.29
C GLY A 86 -7.44 1.62 -2.31
N LEU A 87 -6.84 1.85 -3.48
CA LEU A 87 -5.78 2.83 -3.60
C LEU A 87 -6.30 4.26 -3.45
N SER A 88 -7.48 4.56 -3.96
CA SER A 88 -8.06 5.89 -3.80
C SER A 88 -8.43 6.15 -2.35
N ILE A 89 -8.85 5.14 -1.62
CA ILE A 89 -9.14 5.28 -0.20
C ILE A 89 -7.87 5.58 0.58
N ILE A 90 -6.78 4.90 0.26
CA ILE A 90 -5.48 5.18 0.88
C ILE A 90 -5.09 6.64 0.67
N LYS A 91 -5.21 7.12 -0.57
CA LYS A 91 -4.87 8.50 -0.90
C LYS A 91 -5.76 9.48 -0.15
N GLN A 92 -7.05 9.20 -0.08
CA GLN A 92 -7.99 10.08 0.60
C GLN A 92 -7.70 10.16 2.09
N ILE A 93 -7.41 9.04 2.73
CA ILE A 93 -7.09 9.04 4.16
C ILE A 93 -5.81 9.82 4.41
N CYS A 94 -4.80 9.62 3.58
CA CYS A 94 -3.54 10.34 3.72
C CYS A 94 -3.74 11.84 3.55
N ASP A 95 -4.49 12.25 2.54
CA ASP A 95 -4.76 13.67 2.32
C ASP A 95 -5.50 14.29 3.50
N THR A 96 -6.52 13.58 4.01
CA THR A 96 -7.31 14.07 5.14
C THR A 96 -6.46 14.17 6.40
N SER A 97 -5.53 13.28 6.58
CA SER A 97 -4.70 13.21 7.78
C SER A 97 -3.42 14.05 7.70
N GLY A 98 -3.18 14.68 6.55
CA GLY A 98 -1.96 15.47 6.36
C GLY A 98 -0.73 14.61 6.10
N PHE A 99 -0.92 13.41 5.63
CA PHE A 99 0.17 12.50 5.30
C PHE A 99 0.47 12.54 3.82
N VAL A 100 1.67 12.06 3.46
CA VAL A 100 2.06 11.93 2.06
C VAL A 100 2.19 10.46 1.74
N VAL A 101 1.52 10.02 0.69
CA VAL A 101 1.66 8.65 0.19
C VAL A 101 2.41 8.67 -1.13
N GLN A 102 3.36 7.77 -1.27
CA GLN A 102 4.18 7.66 -2.46
C GLN A 102 4.26 6.20 -2.91
N TYR A 103 4.50 6.02 -4.18
CA TYR A 103 4.65 4.70 -4.78
C TYR A 103 5.94 4.65 -5.59
N GLU A 104 6.63 3.53 -5.48
CA GLU A 104 7.76 3.30 -6.39
C GLU A 104 7.83 1.80 -6.70
N PHE A 105 8.41 1.49 -7.85
CA PHE A 105 8.66 0.11 -8.25
C PHE A 105 10.16 -0.06 -8.33
N THR A 106 10.70 -0.95 -7.50
CA THR A 106 12.13 -1.15 -7.42
C THR A 106 12.41 -2.58 -6.99
N ASN A 107 13.46 -3.18 -7.54
CA ASN A 107 13.86 -4.55 -7.22
C ASN A 107 12.71 -5.55 -7.37
N GLU A 108 11.91 -5.38 -8.42
CA GLU A 108 10.75 -6.22 -8.71
C GLU A 108 9.72 -6.21 -7.58
N MET A 109 9.61 -5.11 -6.87
CA MET A 109 8.62 -4.93 -5.83
C MET A 109 7.87 -3.61 -6.01
N ASN A 110 6.56 -3.66 -5.78
CA ASN A 110 5.77 -2.46 -5.60
C ASN A 110 5.94 -2.00 -4.17
N VAL A 111 6.28 -0.72 -3.97
CA VAL A 111 6.50 -0.18 -2.64
C VAL A 111 5.57 1.02 -2.44
N PHE A 112 4.75 0.96 -1.41
CA PHE A 112 3.90 2.07 -1.02
C PHE A 112 4.44 2.63 0.29
N MET A 113 4.66 3.94 0.31
CA MET A 113 5.24 4.62 1.46
C MET A 113 4.29 5.69 1.95
N VAL A 114 4.05 5.70 3.26
CA VAL A 114 3.24 6.73 3.91
C VAL A 114 4.14 7.46 4.89
N ARG A 115 4.23 8.77 4.73
CA ARG A 115 5.04 9.62 5.61
C ARG A 115 4.16 10.60 6.36
N TRP A 116 4.54 10.87 7.59
CA TRP A 116 3.87 11.88 8.40
C TRP A 116 4.92 12.71 9.14
N LYS A 117 4.46 13.79 9.76
CA LYS A 117 5.36 14.67 10.50
C LYS A 117 5.38 14.36 11.97
#